data_8e15775c929035d2225bac600da90be1
#
_entry.id   8e15775c929035d2225bac600da90be1
#
_cell.length_a   1.000
_cell.length_b   1.000
_cell.length_c   1.000
_cell.angle_alpha   90.00
_cell.angle_beta   90.00
_cell.angle_gamma   90.00
#
_symmetry.space_group_name_H-M   'P 1'
#
loop_
_entity.id
_entity.type
_entity.pdbx_description
1 polymer ?
#
loop_
_entity_poly.entity_id
_entity_poly.type
_entity_poly.pdbx_seq_one_letter_code
_entity_poly.pdbx_strand_id
1 'polypeptide(L)'
;MITGAAQMDGAILVVAATDGVMAQTKEHILLSRQVGVPKIVVFLNKCDMVDDDELLELVEMDVTEILEEYGFDGTPIIKGSALKALEDPSSEWGDKIMELMDTIDDYFPDPQRDTDKPFLMPVEDVFTITGRGTVATGRVERGVLHMNDEVEIVGVKEEIQKTVVTGIEMFRKLLDEAQAGDNIGALLRGINRDQIERGQVLAKPGSVHPHKKFNAHVYVLTKDEGGRTVGAGNVTEIIE
;
A
#
# COMPACT_ATOMS: atom_id res chain seq x y z
N MET A 1 -6.39 -6.39 -0.06
CA MET A 1 -6.23 -5.15 0.71
C MET A 1 -5.01 -5.15 1.62
N ILE A 2 -4.82 -6.08 2.55
CA ILE A 2 -3.70 -6.09 3.53
C ILE A 2 -2.33 -5.87 2.87
N THR A 3 -2.05 -6.56 1.76
CA THR A 3 -0.77 -6.47 1.06
C THR A 3 -0.47 -5.07 0.51
N GLY A 4 -1.49 -4.41 -0.07
CA GLY A 4 -1.32 -3.04 -0.58
C GLY A 4 -1.31 -2.00 0.53
N ALA A 5 -2.09 -2.23 1.61
CA ALA A 5 -2.15 -1.30 2.73
C ALA A 5 -0.82 -1.21 3.51
N ALA A 6 -0.10 -2.33 3.66
CA ALA A 6 1.19 -2.36 4.34
C ALA A 6 2.30 -1.51 3.66
N GLN A 7 2.07 -1.08 2.42
CA GLN A 7 3.05 -0.34 1.62
C GLN A 7 2.71 1.14 1.46
N MET A 8 1.60 1.59 2.04
CA MET A 8 1.15 2.96 1.91
C MET A 8 1.93 3.90 2.85
N ASP A 9 2.41 5.00 2.30
CA ASP A 9 3.02 6.10 3.06
C ASP A 9 1.95 7.05 3.64
N GLY A 10 0.73 6.98 3.11
CA GLY A 10 -0.47 7.64 3.56
C GLY A 10 -1.67 7.06 2.82
N ALA A 11 -2.88 7.33 3.26
CA ALA A 11 -4.10 6.83 2.62
C ALA A 11 -5.14 7.93 2.41
N ILE A 12 -5.82 7.86 1.25
CA ILE A 12 -7.05 8.62 1.02
C ILE A 12 -8.22 7.67 1.26
N LEU A 13 -9.00 7.92 2.28
CA LEU A 13 -10.23 7.20 2.57
C LEU A 13 -11.39 7.87 1.82
N VAL A 14 -11.94 7.20 0.83
CA VAL A 14 -13.09 7.71 0.08
C VAL A 14 -14.37 7.17 0.69
N VAL A 15 -15.23 8.08 1.17
CA VAL A 15 -16.55 7.77 1.74
C VAL A 15 -17.61 8.47 0.90
N ALA A 16 -18.68 7.77 0.54
CA ALA A 16 -19.80 8.40 -0.15
C ALA A 16 -20.69 9.12 0.87
N ALA A 17 -20.93 10.41 0.65
CA ALA A 17 -21.81 11.22 1.50
C ALA A 17 -23.25 10.68 1.59
N THR A 18 -23.70 10.02 0.52
CA THR A 18 -25.03 9.38 0.46
C THR A 18 -25.16 8.14 1.33
N ASP A 19 -24.06 7.44 1.61
CA ASP A 19 -24.07 6.14 2.27
C ASP A 19 -23.49 6.21 3.70
N GLY A 20 -22.69 7.24 3.98
CA GLY A 20 -22.03 7.44 5.27
C GLY A 20 -21.01 6.33 5.60
N VAL A 21 -20.81 6.12 6.90
CA VAL A 21 -19.88 5.10 7.40
C VAL A 21 -20.48 3.70 7.26
N MET A 22 -19.91 2.89 6.39
CA MET A 22 -20.31 1.51 6.16
C MET A 22 -19.38 0.53 6.88
N ALA A 23 -19.80 -0.74 7.00
CA ALA A 23 -18.97 -1.79 7.60
C ALA A 23 -17.59 -1.91 6.93
N GLN A 24 -17.54 -1.74 5.59
CA GLN A 24 -16.27 -1.73 4.84
C GLN A 24 -15.39 -0.53 5.19
N THR A 25 -15.97 0.64 5.47
CA THR A 25 -15.24 1.84 5.89
C THR A 25 -14.50 1.56 7.20
N LYS A 26 -15.19 0.96 8.17
CA LYS A 26 -14.60 0.55 9.46
C LYS A 26 -13.47 -0.47 9.27
N GLU A 27 -13.69 -1.49 8.43
CA GLU A 27 -12.67 -2.50 8.12
C GLU A 27 -11.43 -1.86 7.48
N HIS A 28 -11.60 -0.89 6.58
CA HIS A 28 -10.48 -0.18 5.94
C HIS A 28 -9.68 0.66 6.93
N ILE A 29 -10.32 1.40 7.82
CA ILE A 29 -9.67 2.21 8.85
C ILE A 29 -8.89 1.30 9.81
N LEU A 30 -9.54 0.24 10.32
CA LEU A 30 -8.91 -0.74 11.20
C LEU A 30 -7.68 -1.39 10.57
N LEU A 31 -7.78 -1.83 9.33
CA LEU A 31 -6.65 -2.42 8.60
C LEU A 31 -5.52 -1.41 8.39
N SER A 32 -5.84 -0.17 8.04
CA SER A 32 -4.84 0.90 7.90
C SER A 32 -4.07 1.11 9.20
N ARG A 33 -4.78 1.10 10.34
CA ARG A 33 -4.15 1.19 11.66
C ARG A 33 -3.23 0.00 11.96
N GLN A 34 -3.69 -1.22 11.68
CA GLN A 34 -2.94 -2.45 11.98
C GLN A 34 -1.67 -2.61 11.12
N VAL A 35 -1.72 -2.20 9.87
CA VAL A 35 -0.55 -2.25 8.98
C VAL A 35 0.39 -1.06 9.14
N GLY A 36 0.02 -0.09 9.99
CA GLY A 36 0.89 1.04 10.33
C GLY A 36 0.86 2.20 9.33
N VAL A 37 -0.25 2.40 8.61
CA VAL A 37 -0.44 3.61 7.79
C VAL A 37 -0.32 4.84 8.71
N PRO A 38 0.60 5.77 8.44
CA PRO A 38 0.90 6.84 9.39
C PRO A 38 -0.21 7.89 9.50
N LYS A 39 -0.87 8.19 8.38
CA LYS A 39 -1.91 9.22 8.30
C LYS A 39 -2.95 8.88 7.23
N ILE A 40 -4.18 9.38 7.45
CA ILE A 40 -5.30 9.27 6.52
C ILE A 40 -5.82 10.67 6.21
N VAL A 41 -6.25 10.91 4.97
CA VAL A 41 -7.08 12.04 4.57
C VAL A 41 -8.40 11.49 4.06
N VAL A 42 -9.51 12.10 4.39
CA VAL A 42 -10.83 11.68 3.90
C VAL A 42 -11.27 12.53 2.72
N PHE A 43 -11.73 11.87 1.67
CA PHE A 43 -12.50 12.52 0.62
C PHE A 43 -13.97 12.07 0.71
N LEU A 44 -14.83 12.98 1.21
CA LEU A 44 -16.26 12.76 1.29
C LEU A 44 -16.86 13.03 -0.11
N ASN A 45 -17.07 11.95 -0.85
CA ASN A 45 -17.46 11.98 -2.26
C ASN A 45 -18.98 11.99 -2.44
N LYS A 46 -19.46 12.37 -3.61
CA LYS A 46 -20.88 12.47 -4.00
C LYS A 46 -21.67 13.52 -3.22
N CYS A 47 -21.01 14.58 -2.75
CA CYS A 47 -21.69 15.67 -2.06
C CYS A 47 -22.70 16.41 -2.96
N ASP A 48 -22.53 16.36 -4.28
CA ASP A 48 -23.49 16.85 -5.27
C ASP A 48 -24.87 16.15 -5.26
N MET A 49 -24.97 15.01 -4.59
CA MET A 49 -26.22 14.22 -4.48
C MET A 49 -26.92 14.44 -3.14
N VAL A 50 -26.38 15.27 -2.26
CA VAL A 50 -26.94 15.56 -0.94
C VAL A 50 -27.26 17.04 -0.86
N ASP A 51 -28.56 17.37 -0.85
CA ASP A 51 -29.05 18.74 -0.83
C ASP A 51 -29.17 19.32 0.61
N ASP A 52 -28.89 18.51 1.63
CA ASP A 52 -29.04 18.85 3.05
C ASP A 52 -27.67 18.97 3.72
N ASP A 53 -27.29 20.20 4.06
CA ASP A 53 -26.02 20.51 4.73
C ASP A 53 -25.94 19.86 6.13
N GLU A 54 -27.06 19.73 6.85
CA GLU A 54 -27.09 19.08 8.18
C GLU A 54 -26.74 17.59 8.05
N LEU A 55 -27.17 16.93 6.97
CA LEU A 55 -26.84 15.55 6.70
C LEU A 55 -25.35 15.38 6.38
N LEU A 56 -24.77 16.31 5.61
CA LEU A 56 -23.33 16.30 5.33
C LEU A 56 -22.49 16.45 6.62
N GLU A 57 -22.92 17.34 7.53
CA GLU A 57 -22.27 17.54 8.83
C GLU A 57 -22.37 16.29 9.71
N LEU A 58 -23.51 15.61 9.72
CA LEU A 58 -23.68 14.34 10.47
C LEU A 58 -22.75 13.25 9.94
N VAL A 59 -22.65 13.09 8.62
CA VAL A 59 -21.74 12.10 8.03
C VAL A 59 -20.29 12.44 8.34
N GLU A 60 -19.91 13.71 8.32
CA GLU A 60 -18.57 14.17 8.70
C GLU A 60 -18.26 13.86 10.17
N MET A 61 -19.22 14.07 11.08
CA MET A 61 -19.08 13.71 12.49
C MET A 61 -18.91 12.20 12.68
N ASP A 62 -19.73 11.38 12.03
CA ASP A 62 -19.64 9.91 12.10
C ASP A 62 -18.27 9.40 11.61
N VAL A 63 -17.77 9.98 10.51
CA VAL A 63 -16.44 9.64 9.96
C VAL A 63 -15.33 10.05 10.91
N THR A 64 -15.45 11.24 11.53
CA THR A 64 -14.48 11.74 12.50
C THR A 64 -14.43 10.84 13.74
N GLU A 65 -15.59 10.51 14.31
CA GLU A 65 -15.70 9.66 15.50
C GLU A 65 -15.02 8.31 15.30
N ILE A 66 -15.30 7.64 14.17
CA ILE A 66 -14.68 6.34 13.88
C ILE A 66 -13.17 6.43 13.63
N LEU A 67 -12.68 7.51 13.01
CA LEU A 67 -11.25 7.73 12.81
C LEU A 67 -10.52 7.95 14.15
N GLU A 68 -11.10 8.73 15.05
CA GLU A 68 -10.57 8.98 16.40
C GLU A 68 -10.56 7.70 17.23
N GLU A 69 -11.62 6.86 17.16
CA GLU A 69 -11.70 5.54 17.82
C GLU A 69 -10.50 4.66 17.44
N TYR A 70 -10.05 4.71 16.17
CA TYR A 70 -8.90 3.94 15.71
C TYR A 70 -7.57 4.72 15.77
N GLY A 71 -7.54 5.90 16.37
CA GLY A 71 -6.33 6.70 16.66
C GLY A 71 -5.80 7.47 15.45
N PHE A 72 -6.69 7.92 14.57
CA PHE A 72 -6.41 8.87 13.51
C PHE A 72 -7.01 10.25 13.85
N ASP A 73 -6.51 10.85 14.93
CA ASP A 73 -6.99 12.13 15.42
C ASP A 73 -6.66 13.28 14.46
N GLY A 74 -7.60 14.22 14.31
CA GLY A 74 -7.40 15.42 13.49
C GLY A 74 -7.24 15.14 11.99
N THR A 75 -7.84 14.06 11.48
CA THR A 75 -7.84 13.71 10.06
C THR A 75 -8.58 14.77 9.23
N PRO A 76 -7.95 15.37 8.21
CA PRO A 76 -8.63 16.29 7.31
C PRO A 76 -9.73 15.60 6.49
N ILE A 77 -10.88 16.26 6.34
CA ILE A 77 -12.02 15.79 5.54
C ILE A 77 -12.32 16.83 4.46
N ILE A 78 -12.20 16.45 3.20
CA ILE A 78 -12.52 17.26 2.05
C ILE A 78 -13.84 16.79 1.44
N LYS A 79 -14.82 17.69 1.35
CA LYS A 79 -16.14 17.44 0.74
C LYS A 79 -16.08 17.71 -0.75
N GLY A 80 -16.54 16.78 -1.59
CA GLY A 80 -16.47 16.97 -3.04
C GLY A 80 -17.31 15.99 -3.85
N SER A 81 -17.25 16.16 -5.16
CA SER A 81 -17.80 15.23 -6.14
C SER A 81 -16.77 14.95 -7.23
N ALA A 82 -16.19 13.76 -7.20
CA ALA A 82 -15.20 13.36 -8.19
C ALA A 82 -15.80 13.27 -9.61
N LEU A 83 -17.07 12.91 -9.74
CA LEU A 83 -17.74 12.85 -11.03
C LEU A 83 -17.90 14.26 -11.62
N LYS A 84 -18.39 15.22 -10.83
CA LYS A 84 -18.57 16.59 -11.27
C LYS A 84 -17.24 17.29 -11.59
N ALA A 85 -16.23 17.02 -10.80
CA ALA A 85 -14.87 17.49 -11.09
C ALA A 85 -14.31 16.93 -12.40
N LEU A 86 -14.62 15.67 -12.73
CA LEU A 86 -14.21 15.05 -14.01
C LEU A 86 -14.99 15.62 -15.21
N GLU A 87 -16.30 15.91 -15.03
CA GLU A 87 -17.14 16.50 -16.06
C GLU A 87 -16.71 17.95 -16.38
N ASP A 88 -16.41 18.73 -15.35
CA ASP A 88 -15.91 20.11 -15.46
C ASP A 88 -14.78 20.38 -14.45
N PRO A 89 -13.51 20.19 -14.84
CA PRO A 89 -12.35 20.46 -13.97
C PRO A 89 -12.21 21.93 -13.53
N SER A 90 -12.89 22.86 -14.19
CA SER A 90 -12.85 24.28 -13.85
C SER A 90 -13.95 24.72 -12.86
N SER A 91 -14.81 23.79 -12.45
CA SER A 91 -15.87 24.02 -11.47
C SER A 91 -15.33 24.06 -10.04
N GLU A 92 -16.20 24.47 -9.09
CA GLU A 92 -15.93 24.36 -7.64
C GLU A 92 -15.54 22.94 -7.20
N TRP A 93 -16.06 21.92 -7.88
CA TRP A 93 -15.72 20.51 -7.61
C TRP A 93 -14.28 20.16 -8.04
N GLY A 94 -13.79 20.80 -9.13
CA GLY A 94 -12.40 20.73 -9.54
C GLY A 94 -11.47 21.35 -8.49
N ASP A 95 -11.87 22.51 -7.93
CA ASP A 95 -11.12 23.17 -6.85
C ASP A 95 -11.03 22.26 -5.61
N LYS A 96 -12.07 21.46 -5.29
CA LYS A 96 -12.04 20.50 -4.19
C LYS A 96 -11.06 19.34 -4.41
N ILE A 97 -10.84 18.93 -5.65
CA ILE A 97 -9.78 17.95 -5.96
C ILE A 97 -8.39 18.58 -5.76
N MET A 98 -8.21 19.85 -6.14
CA MET A 98 -6.94 20.56 -5.88
C MET A 98 -6.70 20.75 -4.38
N GLU A 99 -7.74 21.11 -3.61
CA GLU A 99 -7.68 21.20 -2.13
C GLU A 99 -7.26 19.85 -1.51
N LEU A 100 -7.78 18.71 -2.04
CA LEU A 100 -7.35 17.37 -1.62
C LEU A 100 -5.85 17.15 -1.89
N MET A 101 -5.35 17.57 -3.07
CA MET A 101 -3.95 17.42 -3.43
C MET A 101 -3.04 18.27 -2.53
N ASP A 102 -3.40 19.54 -2.33
CA ASP A 102 -2.67 20.45 -1.44
C ASP A 102 -2.65 19.90 0.01
N THR A 103 -3.80 19.37 0.46
CA THR A 103 -3.89 18.74 1.79
C THR A 103 -2.98 17.51 1.92
N ILE A 104 -2.87 16.70 0.87
CA ILE A 104 -1.98 15.54 0.86
C ILE A 104 -0.52 15.99 0.98
N ASP A 105 -0.12 17.01 0.20
CA ASP A 105 1.24 17.52 0.19
C ASP A 105 1.64 18.13 1.55
N ASP A 106 0.71 18.81 2.22
CA ASP A 106 0.97 19.44 3.51
C ASP A 106 0.84 18.48 4.71
N TYR A 107 -0.07 17.52 4.65
CA TYR A 107 -0.43 16.69 5.78
C TYR A 107 0.37 15.40 5.89
N PHE A 108 0.71 14.76 4.75
CA PHE A 108 1.50 13.53 4.80
C PHE A 108 2.98 13.85 5.02
N PRO A 109 3.64 13.12 5.95
CA PRO A 109 5.07 13.29 6.14
C PRO A 109 5.85 12.77 4.92
N ASP A 110 6.95 13.43 4.58
CA ASP A 110 7.88 12.89 3.60
C ASP A 110 8.40 11.52 4.05
N PRO A 111 8.21 10.47 3.25
CA PRO A 111 8.62 9.13 3.65
C PRO A 111 10.15 9.01 3.64
N GLN A 112 10.68 8.44 4.71
CA GLN A 112 12.11 8.12 4.79
C GLN A 112 12.42 6.93 3.89
N ARG A 113 13.34 7.11 2.94
CA ARG A 113 13.75 6.08 1.97
C ARG A 113 15.15 5.57 2.31
N ASP A 114 15.24 4.30 2.69
CA ASP A 114 16.50 3.62 3.04
C ASP A 114 17.29 3.20 1.78
N THR A 115 17.74 4.15 0.97
CA THR A 115 18.45 3.87 -0.29
C THR A 115 19.87 3.33 -0.07
N ASP A 116 20.51 3.64 1.06
CA ASP A 116 21.89 3.21 1.39
C ASP A 116 21.98 1.75 1.88
N LYS A 117 20.85 1.12 2.19
CA LYS A 117 20.81 -0.27 2.62
C LYS A 117 20.89 -1.24 1.45
N PRO A 118 21.27 -2.52 1.68
CA PRO A 118 21.19 -3.54 0.63
C PRO A 118 19.76 -3.67 0.08
N PHE A 119 19.66 -3.81 -1.25
CA PHE A 119 18.37 -3.98 -1.94
C PHE A 119 17.53 -5.11 -1.33
N LEU A 120 16.22 -4.84 -1.18
CA LEU A 120 15.21 -5.78 -0.74
C LEU A 120 13.84 -5.40 -1.30
N MET A 121 13.16 -6.37 -1.91
CA MET A 121 11.82 -6.25 -2.45
C MET A 121 11.00 -7.51 -2.14
N PRO A 122 9.95 -7.43 -1.31
CA PRO A 122 8.99 -8.52 -1.15
C PRO A 122 8.24 -8.77 -2.46
N VAL A 123 8.03 -10.04 -2.79
CA VAL A 123 7.28 -10.45 -3.99
C VAL A 123 5.79 -10.46 -3.68
N GLU A 124 5.03 -9.63 -4.38
CA GLU A 124 3.58 -9.50 -4.23
C GLU A 124 2.80 -10.32 -5.23
N ASP A 125 3.26 -10.31 -6.47
CA ASP A 125 2.68 -11.09 -7.55
C ASP A 125 3.77 -11.55 -8.53
N VAL A 126 3.46 -12.60 -9.27
CA VAL A 126 4.36 -13.18 -10.26
C VAL A 126 3.58 -13.54 -11.51
N PHE A 127 4.03 -13.07 -12.63
CA PHE A 127 3.43 -13.40 -13.94
C PHE A 127 4.50 -13.64 -15.00
N THR A 128 4.08 -14.24 -16.10
CA THR A 128 4.97 -14.53 -17.23
C THR A 128 4.60 -13.66 -18.41
N ILE A 129 5.59 -13.00 -19.00
CA ILE A 129 5.43 -12.30 -20.27
C ILE A 129 5.95 -13.21 -21.38
N THR A 130 5.06 -13.58 -22.30
CA THR A 130 5.41 -14.43 -23.46
C THR A 130 6.60 -13.86 -24.21
N GLY A 131 7.66 -14.67 -24.39
CA GLY A 131 8.89 -14.29 -25.08
C GLY A 131 9.86 -13.41 -24.28
N ARG A 132 9.50 -12.99 -23.05
CA ARG A 132 10.39 -12.20 -22.18
C ARG A 132 10.83 -12.92 -20.93
N GLY A 133 9.94 -13.68 -20.27
CA GLY A 133 10.26 -14.44 -19.07
C GLY A 133 9.33 -14.14 -17.89
N THR A 134 9.79 -14.44 -16.69
CA THR A 134 9.04 -14.26 -15.45
C THR A 134 9.31 -12.89 -14.84
N VAL A 135 8.24 -12.21 -14.46
CA VAL A 135 8.26 -10.91 -13.79
C VAL A 135 7.76 -11.10 -12.37
N ALA A 136 8.53 -10.63 -11.40
CA ALA A 136 8.12 -10.47 -10.01
C ALA A 136 7.77 -9.00 -9.76
N THR A 137 6.61 -8.74 -9.19
CA THR A 137 6.20 -7.38 -8.79
C THR A 137 6.28 -7.21 -7.30
N GLY A 138 6.56 -5.99 -6.88
CA GLY A 138 6.60 -5.60 -5.49
C GLY A 138 7.09 -4.17 -5.30
N ARG A 139 6.99 -3.70 -4.06
CA ARG A 139 7.61 -2.44 -3.66
C ARG A 139 9.05 -2.69 -3.21
N VAL A 140 9.96 -1.86 -3.67
CA VAL A 140 11.32 -1.84 -3.13
C VAL A 140 11.27 -1.28 -1.71
N GLU A 141 11.53 -2.11 -0.71
CA GLU A 141 11.49 -1.71 0.70
C GLU A 141 12.74 -0.92 1.10
N ARG A 142 13.89 -1.28 0.55
CA ARG A 142 15.16 -0.62 0.83
C ARG A 142 16.18 -0.86 -0.28
N GLY A 143 17.17 0.02 -0.33
CA GLY A 143 18.28 -0.06 -1.28
C GLY A 143 17.90 0.43 -2.67
N VAL A 144 18.80 0.17 -3.59
CA VAL A 144 18.68 0.49 -5.02
C VAL A 144 18.92 -0.79 -5.81
N LEU A 145 18.14 -1.00 -6.84
CA LEU A 145 18.27 -2.10 -7.82
C LEU A 145 18.61 -1.51 -9.17
N HIS A 146 19.67 -2.00 -9.79
CA HIS A 146 20.03 -1.61 -11.16
C HIS A 146 19.75 -2.75 -12.14
N MET A 147 19.60 -2.39 -13.40
CA MET A 147 19.54 -3.37 -14.48
C MET A 147 20.85 -4.18 -14.51
N ASN A 148 20.72 -5.50 -14.66
CA ASN A 148 21.76 -6.52 -14.62
C ASN A 148 22.35 -6.81 -13.22
N ASP A 149 21.75 -6.31 -12.15
CA ASP A 149 22.12 -6.74 -10.81
C ASP A 149 21.77 -8.21 -10.58
N GLU A 150 22.67 -8.91 -9.86
CA GLU A 150 22.39 -10.24 -9.34
C GLU A 150 21.56 -10.13 -8.06
N VAL A 151 20.49 -10.91 -7.97
CA VAL A 151 19.60 -11.00 -6.81
C VAL A 151 19.40 -12.45 -6.38
N GLU A 152 19.08 -12.63 -5.11
CA GLU A 152 18.64 -13.90 -4.53
C GLU A 152 17.13 -13.89 -4.31
N ILE A 153 16.49 -15.03 -4.57
CA ILE A 153 15.09 -15.31 -4.21
C ILE A 153 15.14 -16.08 -2.89
N VAL A 154 14.65 -15.46 -1.81
CA VAL A 154 14.77 -15.96 -0.44
C VAL A 154 13.38 -16.14 0.18
N GLY A 155 13.24 -17.14 1.06
CA GLY A 155 12.03 -17.37 1.85
C GLY A 155 11.08 -18.36 1.20
N VAL A 156 10.11 -18.87 1.97
CA VAL A 156 9.11 -19.89 1.67
C VAL A 156 9.73 -21.25 1.33
N LYS A 157 10.65 -21.29 0.38
CA LYS A 157 11.43 -22.50 0.01
C LYS A 157 12.78 -22.51 0.72
N GLU A 158 13.28 -23.69 1.05
CA GLU A 158 14.59 -23.83 1.71
C GLU A 158 15.75 -23.46 0.78
N GLU A 159 15.57 -23.66 -0.53
CA GLU A 159 16.59 -23.41 -1.54
C GLU A 159 16.59 -21.94 -1.97
N ILE A 160 17.72 -21.28 -1.77
CA ILE A 160 17.96 -19.92 -2.26
C ILE A 160 18.36 -20.01 -3.72
N GLN A 161 17.62 -19.32 -4.58
CA GLN A 161 17.93 -19.24 -6.02
C GLN A 161 18.57 -17.90 -6.35
N LYS A 162 19.56 -17.92 -7.24
CA LYS A 162 20.21 -16.70 -7.75
C LYS A 162 19.73 -16.43 -9.17
N THR A 163 19.52 -15.17 -9.47
CA THR A 163 19.15 -14.72 -10.81
C THR A 163 19.66 -13.31 -11.07
N VAL A 164 19.51 -12.86 -12.31
CA VAL A 164 19.85 -11.50 -12.74
C VAL A 164 18.61 -10.78 -13.19
N VAL A 165 18.44 -9.55 -12.75
CA VAL A 165 17.36 -8.66 -13.18
C VAL A 165 17.70 -8.10 -14.56
N THR A 166 16.93 -8.48 -15.59
CA THR A 166 17.17 -8.09 -16.99
C THR A 166 16.30 -6.94 -17.47
N GLY A 167 15.38 -6.49 -16.63
CA GLY A 167 14.52 -5.36 -16.91
C GLY A 167 13.79 -4.90 -15.66
N ILE A 168 13.59 -3.61 -15.54
CA ILE A 168 12.83 -2.96 -14.47
C ILE A 168 11.75 -2.12 -15.15
N GLU A 169 10.51 -2.28 -14.73
CA GLU A 169 9.37 -1.54 -15.29
C GLU A 169 8.51 -0.94 -14.16
N MET A 170 8.16 0.34 -14.31
CA MET A 170 7.21 1.05 -13.45
C MET A 170 6.28 1.89 -14.31
N PHE A 171 4.95 1.79 -14.11
CA PHE A 171 3.92 2.51 -14.88
C PHE A 171 4.10 2.38 -16.41
N ARG A 172 4.44 1.17 -16.91
CA ARG A 172 4.72 0.87 -18.33
C ARG A 172 5.93 1.61 -18.91
N LYS A 173 6.82 2.12 -18.06
CA LYS A 173 8.10 2.70 -18.45
C LYS A 173 9.23 1.79 -18.00
N LEU A 174 10.19 1.55 -18.90
CA LEU A 174 11.43 0.86 -18.57
C LEU A 174 12.35 1.83 -17.82
N LEU A 175 12.96 1.32 -16.76
CA LEU A 175 13.88 2.06 -15.91
C LEU A 175 15.25 1.39 -15.93
N ASP A 176 16.30 2.16 -15.76
CA ASP A 176 17.66 1.67 -15.57
C ASP A 176 17.92 1.26 -14.11
N GLU A 177 17.24 1.91 -13.18
CA GLU A 177 17.32 1.65 -11.75
C GLU A 177 15.95 1.85 -11.05
N ALA A 178 15.80 1.25 -9.88
CA ALA A 178 14.68 1.48 -8.96
C ALA A 178 15.20 1.58 -7.53
N GLN A 179 14.58 2.42 -6.73
CA GLN A 179 15.00 2.69 -5.36
C GLN A 179 13.90 2.43 -4.33
N ALA A 180 14.26 2.44 -3.07
CA ALA A 180 13.33 2.30 -1.96
C ALA A 180 12.09 3.19 -2.14
N GLY A 181 10.90 2.59 -2.06
CA GLY A 181 9.61 3.22 -2.29
C GLY A 181 8.99 2.98 -3.65
N ASP A 182 9.77 2.57 -4.66
CA ASP A 182 9.26 2.31 -6.00
C ASP A 182 8.49 0.99 -6.06
N ASN A 183 7.31 1.00 -6.71
CA ASN A 183 6.56 -0.20 -7.08
C ASN A 183 6.95 -0.64 -8.47
N ILE A 184 7.60 -1.78 -8.58
CA ILE A 184 8.19 -2.23 -9.85
C ILE A 184 7.81 -3.64 -10.25
N GLY A 185 7.97 -3.93 -11.54
CA GLY A 185 8.09 -5.28 -12.08
C GLY A 185 9.55 -5.56 -12.45
N ALA A 186 10.14 -6.54 -11.80
CA ALA A 186 11.51 -7.00 -12.08
C ALA A 186 11.47 -8.24 -12.98
N LEU A 187 12.04 -8.14 -14.19
CA LEU A 187 12.17 -9.26 -15.13
C LEU A 187 13.39 -10.12 -14.74
N LEU A 188 13.16 -11.39 -14.44
CA LEU A 188 14.14 -12.31 -13.91
C LEU A 188 14.65 -13.27 -14.99
N ARG A 189 15.97 -13.41 -15.11
CA ARG A 189 16.62 -14.30 -16.09
C ARG A 189 16.54 -15.75 -15.65
N GLY A 190 15.99 -16.63 -16.52
CA GLY A 190 16.05 -18.08 -16.32
C GLY A 190 15.21 -18.61 -15.15
N ILE A 191 14.30 -17.79 -14.61
CA ILE A 191 13.36 -18.20 -13.57
C ILE A 191 12.01 -18.49 -14.21
N ASN A 192 11.49 -19.70 -13.93
CA ASN A 192 10.14 -20.08 -14.32
C ASN A 192 9.12 -19.62 -13.27
N ARG A 193 7.85 -19.50 -13.69
CA ARG A 193 6.73 -19.05 -12.85
C ARG A 193 6.55 -19.87 -11.57
N ASP A 194 6.85 -21.17 -11.62
CA ASP A 194 6.74 -22.14 -10.52
C ASP A 194 7.94 -22.09 -9.53
N GLN A 195 9.01 -21.42 -9.90
CA GLN A 195 10.21 -21.29 -9.06
C GLN A 195 10.13 -20.11 -8.10
N ILE A 196 9.28 -19.13 -8.38
CA ILE A 196 9.08 -17.94 -7.54
C ILE A 196 7.60 -17.76 -7.22
N GLU A 197 7.29 -17.36 -6.00
CA GLU A 197 5.93 -17.17 -5.53
C GLU A 197 5.79 -15.97 -4.60
N ARG A 198 4.56 -15.50 -4.45
CA ARG A 198 4.22 -14.43 -3.50
C ARG A 198 4.66 -14.78 -2.08
N GLY A 199 5.22 -13.81 -1.37
CA GLY A 199 5.74 -13.96 -0.01
C GLY A 199 7.22 -14.27 0.05
N GLN A 200 7.86 -14.63 -1.07
CA GLN A 200 9.32 -14.63 -1.18
C GLN A 200 9.85 -13.20 -1.30
N VAL A 201 11.15 -13.04 -1.20
CA VAL A 201 11.84 -11.75 -1.24
C VAL A 201 12.93 -11.80 -2.30
N LEU A 202 13.01 -10.78 -3.15
CA LEU A 202 14.21 -10.50 -3.93
C LEU A 202 15.15 -9.64 -3.09
N ALA A 203 16.39 -10.06 -2.94
CA ALA A 203 17.38 -9.36 -2.13
C ALA A 203 18.76 -9.37 -2.77
N LYS A 204 19.59 -8.41 -2.35
CA LYS A 204 21.02 -8.43 -2.69
C LYS A 204 21.64 -9.71 -2.15
N PRO A 205 22.47 -10.44 -2.94
CA PRO A 205 23.05 -11.71 -2.52
C PRO A 205 23.71 -11.66 -1.14
N GLY A 206 23.34 -12.61 -0.27
CA GLY A 206 23.89 -12.73 1.09
C GLY A 206 23.43 -11.68 2.09
N SER A 207 22.48 -10.81 1.75
CA SER A 207 22.03 -9.72 2.64
C SER A 207 20.84 -10.10 3.53
N VAL A 208 20.14 -11.20 3.24
CA VAL A 208 18.95 -11.65 3.95
C VAL A 208 19.01 -13.17 4.18
N HIS A 209 18.57 -13.59 5.36
CA HIS A 209 18.43 -15.01 5.71
C HIS A 209 17.02 -15.27 6.24
N PRO A 210 16.36 -16.37 5.85
CA PRO A 210 15.06 -16.73 6.41
C PRO A 210 15.19 -17.17 7.88
N HIS A 211 14.22 -16.81 8.68
CA HIS A 211 14.14 -17.17 10.08
C HIS A 211 12.98 -18.15 10.33
N LYS A 212 13.21 -19.16 11.19
CA LYS A 212 12.20 -20.21 11.49
C LYS A 212 11.41 -19.93 12.77
N LYS A 213 11.97 -19.13 13.70
CA LYS A 213 11.33 -18.81 14.98
C LYS A 213 11.35 -17.31 15.25
N PHE A 214 10.22 -16.81 15.64
CA PHE A 214 10.04 -15.39 15.97
C PHE A 214 8.93 -15.21 16.99
N ASN A 215 8.96 -14.12 17.74
CA ASN A 215 7.86 -13.62 18.52
C ASN A 215 7.04 -12.65 17.69
N ALA A 216 5.73 -12.66 17.85
CA ALA A 216 4.84 -11.73 17.16
C ALA A 216 3.72 -11.27 18.09
N HIS A 217 3.32 -10.01 17.97
CA HIS A 217 2.05 -9.53 18.50
C HIS A 217 0.97 -9.77 17.45
N VAL A 218 -0.09 -10.47 17.86
CA VAL A 218 -1.23 -10.79 16.98
C VAL A 218 -2.49 -10.16 17.56
N TYR A 219 -3.18 -9.37 16.75
CA TYR A 219 -4.51 -8.88 17.03
C TYR A 219 -5.52 -9.75 16.27
N VAL A 220 -6.44 -10.36 17.00
CA VAL A 220 -7.50 -11.20 16.43
C VAL A 220 -8.79 -10.39 16.42
N LEU A 221 -9.37 -10.24 15.23
CA LEU A 221 -10.60 -9.49 15.04
C LEU A 221 -11.79 -10.18 15.73
N THR A 222 -12.66 -9.39 16.33
CA THR A 222 -13.97 -9.87 16.80
C THR A 222 -14.88 -10.17 15.60
N LYS A 223 -16.01 -10.83 15.84
CA LYS A 223 -16.98 -11.12 14.77
C LYS A 223 -17.59 -9.87 14.15
N ASP A 224 -17.67 -8.78 14.90
CA ASP A 224 -18.25 -7.52 14.47
C ASP A 224 -17.24 -6.64 13.69
N GLU A 225 -15.95 -6.83 13.94
CA GLU A 225 -14.85 -6.14 13.25
C GLU A 225 -14.37 -6.88 12.00
N GLY A 226 -14.63 -8.18 11.89
CA GLY A 226 -14.03 -9.04 10.88
C GLY A 226 -14.99 -9.46 9.76
N GLY A 227 -14.49 -9.31 8.52
CA GLY A 227 -15.06 -9.93 7.34
C GLY A 227 -14.31 -11.22 6.97
N ARG A 228 -13.49 -11.17 5.90
CA ARG A 228 -12.60 -12.27 5.49
C ARG A 228 -11.29 -12.31 6.26
N THR A 229 -10.84 -11.17 6.78
CA THR A 229 -9.64 -11.06 7.61
C THR A 229 -10.01 -11.46 9.04
N VAL A 230 -9.26 -12.38 9.63
CA VAL A 230 -9.49 -12.88 11.00
C VAL A 230 -8.53 -12.28 12.02
N GLY A 231 -7.48 -11.63 11.57
CA GLY A 231 -6.48 -10.98 12.43
C GLY A 231 -5.28 -10.49 11.63
N ALA A 232 -4.47 -9.69 12.28
CA ALA A 232 -3.18 -9.21 11.76
C ALA A 232 -2.14 -9.22 12.88
N GLY A 233 -0.86 -9.22 12.54
CA GLY A 233 0.20 -9.19 13.54
C GLY A 233 1.52 -8.70 12.98
N ASN A 234 2.36 -8.22 13.88
CA ASN A 234 3.71 -7.76 13.59
C ASN A 234 4.73 -8.64 14.30
N VAL A 235 5.80 -9.01 13.60
CA VAL A 235 6.95 -9.69 14.20
C VAL A 235 7.66 -8.69 15.13
N THR A 236 7.86 -9.07 16.38
CA THR A 236 8.48 -8.22 17.40
C THR A 236 9.93 -8.60 17.67
N GLU A 237 10.29 -9.87 17.48
CA GLU A 237 11.62 -10.38 17.76
C GLU A 237 11.91 -11.63 16.92
N ILE A 238 13.10 -11.73 16.36
CA ILE A 238 13.62 -12.92 15.68
C ILE A 238 14.42 -13.74 16.71
N ILE A 239 14.09 -15.03 16.83
CA ILE A 239 14.73 -15.94 17.79
C ILE A 239 15.75 -16.84 17.09
N GLU A 240 15.41 -17.39 15.88
CA GLU A 240 16.26 -18.32 15.13
C GLU A 240 15.90 -18.31 13.63
#